data_27508ae4ea2923fb721ce2ac0dd8bc18
#
_entry.id   27508ae4ea2923fb721ce2ac0dd8bc18
#
_cell.length_a   1.000
_cell.length_b   1.000
_cell.length_c   1.000
_cell.angle_alpha   90.00
_cell.angle_beta   90.00
_cell.angle_gamma   90.00
#
_symmetry.space_group_name_H-M   'P 1'
#
loop_
_entity.id
_entity.type
_entity.pdbx_description
1 polymer ?
#
loop_
_entity_poly.entity_id
_entity_poly.type
_entity_poly.pdbx_seq_one_letter_code
_entity_poly.pdbx_strand_id
1 'polypeptide(L)'
;VTGVQTCALPISPMDKRYAVLISARNEANVIGNLITCIQTQTYPTELVDIWLVADNCTDNTAEVARNMGCHVIERFNKELVGKGYALTYLLDQMNDSGASDPYDAFFVFDADNKLDKHYVEEMNKAFQSGFKILTSYRNSVNLSDNWVSSGSALWFIRESRFLSASRMWLGNSCHVGGTGFMFSQEIMRRNNGWKFHLLTEDLEFTMDSLLHGDRIGYCGTAILYDEQPVTFAQSWRQRLRWSKGFLQVFRYYGPALVKRAIRERDFSAVDFTLLLCPFTVIGIARVLLGLLFATCGFVTWQSQLSSLTGWTSGIVTSVIGMMALAALTIIVERDQIGATNKELFAYVLSFPI
;
A
#
# COMPACT_ATOMS: atom_id res chain seq x y z
N VAL A 1 8.62 24.16 14.67
CA VAL A 1 9.86 23.57 14.15
C VAL A 1 9.51 22.96 12.78
N THR A 2 9.51 23.81 11.77
CA THR A 2 9.26 23.48 10.37
C THR A 2 10.59 23.15 9.70
N GLY A 3 11.12 21.99 9.96
CA GLY A 3 12.42 21.58 9.45
C GLY A 3 12.45 20.15 8.94
N VAL A 4 11.38 19.68 8.29
CA VAL A 4 11.56 18.62 7.32
C VAL A 4 11.97 19.33 6.04
N GLN A 5 13.26 19.39 5.78
CA GLN A 5 13.75 19.63 4.44
C GLN A 5 13.10 18.56 3.56
N THR A 6 12.03 18.95 2.86
CA THR A 6 11.79 18.42 1.54
C THR A 6 13.05 18.80 0.78
N CYS A 7 14.03 17.90 0.70
CA CYS A 7 15.06 18.04 -0.30
C CYS A 7 14.28 18.17 -1.60
N ALA A 8 14.23 19.38 -2.15
CA ALA A 8 13.66 19.58 -3.47
C ALA A 8 14.41 18.60 -4.37
N LEU A 9 13.70 17.62 -4.90
CA LEU A 9 14.30 16.67 -5.83
C LEU A 9 14.90 17.52 -6.97
N PRO A 10 16.07 17.19 -7.47
CA PRO A 10 16.71 17.97 -8.54
C PRO A 10 15.77 18.08 -9.73
N ILE A 11 15.86 19.17 -10.48
CA ILE A 11 15.20 19.31 -11.77
C ILE A 11 15.72 18.17 -12.65
N SER A 12 14.87 17.21 -12.96
CA SER A 12 15.21 16.03 -13.76
C SER A 12 14.57 16.16 -15.14
N PRO A 13 15.24 15.75 -16.22
CA PRO A 13 14.61 15.78 -17.53
C PRO A 13 13.37 14.90 -17.57
N MET A 14 12.36 15.33 -18.34
CA MET A 14 11.13 14.58 -18.56
C MET A 14 11.27 13.78 -19.86
N ASP A 15 12.18 12.80 -19.87
CA ASP A 15 12.57 12.00 -21.04
C ASP A 15 12.30 10.50 -20.90
N LYS A 16 11.83 10.07 -19.73
CA LYS A 16 11.54 8.67 -19.43
C LYS A 16 10.16 8.27 -19.91
N ARG A 17 10.05 7.07 -20.46
CA ARG A 17 8.76 6.50 -20.87
C ARG A 17 8.19 5.62 -19.78
N TYR A 18 6.92 5.79 -19.51
CA TYR A 18 6.20 5.06 -18.47
C TYR A 18 4.98 4.34 -19.01
N ALA A 19 4.76 3.11 -18.55
CA ALA A 19 3.49 2.43 -18.69
C ALA A 19 2.72 2.54 -17.37
N VAL A 20 1.46 2.94 -17.43
CA VAL A 20 0.54 2.89 -16.29
C VAL A 20 -0.29 1.62 -16.40
N LEU A 21 -0.16 0.74 -15.41
CA LEU A 21 -0.86 -0.55 -15.34
C LEU A 21 -2.08 -0.41 -14.43
N ILE A 22 -3.26 -0.68 -14.95
CA ILE A 22 -4.53 -0.61 -14.22
C ILE A 22 -5.22 -1.96 -14.29
N SER A 23 -5.53 -2.55 -13.12
CA SER A 23 -6.41 -3.72 -13.05
C SER A 23 -7.81 -3.27 -12.62
N ALA A 24 -8.80 -3.47 -13.49
CA ALA A 24 -10.16 -3.02 -13.27
C ALA A 24 -11.16 -4.19 -13.32
N ARG A 25 -12.15 -4.15 -12.41
CA ARG A 25 -13.24 -5.12 -12.39
C ARG A 25 -14.56 -4.44 -12.07
N ASN A 26 -15.39 -4.19 -13.08
CA ASN A 26 -16.66 -3.46 -12.96
C ASN A 26 -16.48 -2.04 -12.41
N GLU A 27 -15.59 -1.28 -13.01
CA GLU A 27 -15.19 0.07 -12.60
C GLU A 27 -15.60 1.15 -13.62
N ALA A 28 -16.61 0.89 -14.47
CA ALA A 28 -17.06 1.79 -15.54
C ALA A 28 -17.39 3.21 -15.05
N ASN A 29 -17.87 3.34 -13.81
CA ASN A 29 -18.28 4.64 -13.24
C ASN A 29 -17.10 5.51 -12.76
N VAL A 30 -15.94 4.92 -12.48
CA VAL A 30 -14.81 5.63 -11.84
C VAL A 30 -13.55 5.67 -12.69
N ILE A 31 -13.34 4.67 -13.56
CA ILE A 31 -12.11 4.53 -14.36
C ILE A 31 -11.79 5.76 -15.22
N GLY A 32 -12.81 6.44 -15.75
CA GLY A 32 -12.64 7.65 -16.55
C GLY A 32 -11.98 8.80 -15.79
N ASN A 33 -12.18 8.88 -14.47
CA ASN A 33 -11.56 9.89 -13.63
C ASN A 33 -10.04 9.69 -13.55
N LEU A 34 -9.60 8.46 -13.31
CA LEU A 34 -8.18 8.13 -13.25
C LEU A 34 -7.50 8.38 -14.61
N ILE A 35 -8.10 7.90 -15.70
CA ILE A 35 -7.57 8.12 -17.07
C ILE A 35 -7.40 9.61 -17.34
N THR A 36 -8.40 10.42 -17.02
CA THR A 36 -8.34 11.89 -17.17
C THR A 36 -7.22 12.49 -16.30
N CYS A 37 -7.07 12.05 -15.05
CA CYS A 37 -5.98 12.49 -14.18
C CYS A 37 -4.59 12.18 -14.78
N ILE A 38 -4.42 11.03 -15.41
CA ILE A 38 -3.14 10.65 -16.05
C ILE A 38 -2.90 11.48 -17.31
N GLN A 39 -3.90 11.68 -18.13
CA GLN A 39 -3.80 12.48 -19.37
C GLN A 39 -3.59 13.97 -19.14
N THR A 40 -3.89 14.47 -17.94
CA THR A 40 -3.75 15.90 -17.57
C THR A 40 -2.55 16.17 -16.66
N GLN A 41 -1.62 15.22 -16.54
CA GLN A 41 -0.38 15.41 -15.79
C GLN A 41 0.51 16.48 -16.41
N THR A 42 1.38 17.11 -15.60
CA THR A 42 2.42 18.05 -16.09
C THR A 42 3.54 17.34 -16.83
N TYR A 43 3.64 16.03 -16.72
CA TYR A 43 4.58 15.21 -17.48
C TYR A 43 4.11 15.04 -18.92
N PRO A 44 5.01 14.99 -19.94
CA PRO A 44 4.63 14.85 -21.34
C PRO A 44 3.76 13.60 -21.57
N THR A 45 2.56 13.80 -22.08
CA THR A 45 1.56 12.74 -22.26
C THR A 45 1.97 11.68 -23.27
N GLU A 46 2.78 12.05 -24.26
CA GLU A 46 3.36 11.14 -25.26
C GLU A 46 4.40 10.15 -24.69
N LEU A 47 4.82 10.39 -23.45
CA LEU A 47 5.74 9.50 -22.72
C LEU A 47 5.03 8.62 -21.67
N VAL A 48 3.71 8.70 -21.58
CA VAL A 48 2.92 7.93 -20.60
C VAL A 48 1.78 7.18 -21.28
N ASP A 49 1.94 5.88 -21.43
CA ASP A 49 0.92 5.01 -22.02
C ASP A 49 0.08 4.33 -20.93
N ILE A 50 -1.24 4.21 -21.14
CA ILE A 50 -2.15 3.59 -20.18
C ILE A 50 -2.52 2.19 -20.67
N TRP A 51 -2.23 1.19 -19.85
CA TRP A 51 -2.54 -0.21 -20.08
C TRP A 51 -3.54 -0.69 -19.03
N LEU A 52 -4.67 -1.19 -19.46
CA LEU A 52 -5.74 -1.65 -18.59
C LEU A 52 -6.06 -3.12 -18.85
N VAL A 53 -6.10 -3.93 -17.79
CA VAL A 53 -6.70 -5.24 -17.83
C VAL A 53 -8.10 -5.20 -17.22
N ALA A 54 -9.11 -5.46 -18.06
CA ALA A 54 -10.50 -5.63 -17.64
C ALA A 54 -10.71 -7.08 -17.18
N ASP A 55 -10.56 -7.34 -15.86
CA ASP A 55 -10.56 -8.68 -15.28
C ASP A 55 -11.97 -9.12 -14.89
N ASN A 56 -12.54 -10.05 -15.64
CA ASN A 56 -13.89 -10.59 -15.41
C ASN A 56 -14.98 -9.49 -15.33
N CYS A 57 -14.87 -8.44 -16.13
CA CYS A 57 -15.87 -7.38 -16.22
C CYS A 57 -17.17 -7.88 -16.82
N THR A 58 -18.29 -7.40 -16.29
CA THR A 58 -19.66 -7.64 -16.78
C THR A 58 -20.35 -6.34 -17.18
N ASP A 59 -19.68 -5.20 -16.99
CA ASP A 59 -20.11 -3.87 -17.37
C ASP A 59 -19.26 -3.35 -18.54
N ASN A 60 -19.43 -2.07 -18.92
CA ASN A 60 -18.72 -1.44 -20.01
C ASN A 60 -17.36 -0.83 -19.66
N THR A 61 -16.70 -1.28 -18.57
CA THR A 61 -15.37 -0.79 -18.14
C THR A 61 -14.35 -0.79 -19.29
N ALA A 62 -14.26 -1.90 -20.04
CA ALA A 62 -13.31 -2.03 -21.13
C ALA A 62 -13.60 -1.05 -22.29
N GLU A 63 -14.86 -0.82 -22.60
CA GLU A 63 -15.29 0.11 -23.65
C GLU A 63 -14.99 1.57 -23.27
N VAL A 64 -15.29 1.96 -22.04
CA VAL A 64 -14.98 3.29 -21.52
C VAL A 64 -13.48 3.58 -21.64
N ALA A 65 -12.63 2.67 -21.21
CA ALA A 65 -11.19 2.84 -21.26
C ALA A 65 -10.65 2.92 -22.70
N ARG A 66 -11.15 2.07 -23.63
CA ARG A 66 -10.77 2.13 -25.05
C ARG A 66 -11.15 3.47 -25.70
N ASN A 67 -12.36 3.96 -25.43
CA ASN A 67 -12.83 5.23 -25.96
C ASN A 67 -12.01 6.43 -25.46
N MET A 68 -11.34 6.28 -24.33
CA MET A 68 -10.41 7.27 -23.78
C MET A 68 -8.93 7.06 -24.21
N GLY A 69 -8.67 6.15 -25.17
CA GLY A 69 -7.34 5.96 -25.76
C GLY A 69 -6.40 5.01 -24.99
N CYS A 70 -6.92 4.19 -24.08
CA CYS A 70 -6.12 3.22 -23.36
C CYS A 70 -5.90 1.94 -24.19
N HIS A 71 -4.75 1.29 -23.97
CA HIS A 71 -4.53 -0.10 -24.39
C HIS A 71 -5.30 -1.03 -23.43
N VAL A 72 -6.32 -1.72 -23.94
CA VAL A 72 -7.21 -2.53 -23.09
C VAL A 72 -7.11 -3.99 -23.47
N ILE A 73 -6.83 -4.84 -22.49
CA ILE A 73 -6.83 -6.29 -22.57
C ILE A 73 -7.97 -6.82 -21.68
N GLU A 74 -8.82 -7.67 -22.25
CA GLU A 74 -9.88 -8.32 -21.47
C GLU A 74 -9.43 -9.71 -21.02
N ARG A 75 -9.70 -10.03 -19.76
CA ARG A 75 -9.36 -11.31 -19.15
C ARG A 75 -10.60 -11.93 -18.52
N PHE A 76 -10.89 -13.18 -18.87
CA PHE A 76 -11.98 -13.95 -18.30
C PHE A 76 -11.42 -15.24 -17.69
N ASN A 77 -11.19 -15.23 -16.38
CA ASN A 77 -10.70 -16.38 -15.64
C ASN A 77 -11.32 -16.39 -14.23
N LYS A 78 -12.14 -17.41 -13.94
CA LYS A 78 -12.84 -17.56 -12.66
C LYS A 78 -12.07 -18.36 -11.62
N GLU A 79 -10.97 -19.00 -12.00
CA GLU A 79 -10.13 -19.80 -11.10
C GLU A 79 -9.01 -18.96 -10.51
N LEU A 80 -8.29 -18.23 -11.34
CA LEU A 80 -7.17 -17.35 -10.94
C LEU A 80 -7.68 -15.92 -10.78
N VAL A 81 -8.34 -15.64 -9.67
CA VAL A 81 -8.98 -14.35 -9.39
C VAL A 81 -8.11 -13.50 -8.47
N GLY A 82 -7.94 -12.22 -8.81
CA GLY A 82 -7.22 -11.24 -8.00
C GLY A 82 -6.30 -10.33 -8.81
N LYS A 83 -5.95 -9.20 -8.22
CA LYS A 83 -5.13 -8.15 -8.86
C LYS A 83 -3.77 -8.70 -9.34
N GLY A 84 -3.11 -9.53 -8.53
CA GLY A 84 -1.83 -10.14 -8.90
C GLY A 84 -1.94 -10.94 -10.19
N TYR A 85 -2.95 -11.80 -10.34
CA TYR A 85 -3.18 -12.58 -11.56
C TYR A 85 -3.56 -11.72 -12.77
N ALA A 86 -4.30 -10.64 -12.55
CA ALA A 86 -4.66 -9.71 -13.61
C ALA A 86 -3.41 -8.96 -14.12
N LEU A 87 -2.55 -8.49 -13.21
CA LEU A 87 -1.28 -7.85 -13.56
C LEU A 87 -0.32 -8.81 -14.25
N THR A 88 -0.23 -10.07 -13.80
CA THR A 88 0.56 -11.10 -14.49
C THR A 88 0.11 -11.22 -15.94
N TYR A 89 -1.20 -11.43 -16.16
CA TYR A 89 -1.75 -11.59 -17.49
C TYR A 89 -1.48 -10.37 -18.39
N LEU A 90 -1.64 -9.14 -17.84
CA LEU A 90 -1.36 -7.91 -18.57
C LEU A 90 0.11 -7.84 -19.00
N LEU A 91 1.02 -8.07 -18.07
CA LEU A 91 2.46 -7.97 -18.33
C LEU A 91 2.97 -9.10 -19.24
N ASP A 92 2.42 -10.30 -19.14
CA ASP A 92 2.72 -11.40 -20.06
C ASP A 92 2.33 -11.03 -21.49
N GLN A 93 1.13 -10.48 -21.71
CA GLN A 93 0.70 -10.00 -23.03
C GLN A 93 1.56 -8.86 -23.56
N MET A 94 2.00 -7.96 -22.71
CA MET A 94 2.93 -6.87 -23.08
C MET A 94 4.31 -7.42 -23.44
N ASN A 95 4.81 -8.40 -22.72
CA ASN A 95 6.09 -9.05 -22.99
C ASN A 95 6.07 -9.84 -24.31
N ASP A 96 5.05 -10.68 -24.49
CA ASP A 96 4.91 -11.54 -25.66
C ASP A 96 4.78 -10.73 -26.96
N SER A 97 4.20 -9.54 -26.88
CA SER A 97 4.08 -8.60 -28.01
C SER A 97 5.26 -7.65 -28.15
N GLY A 98 6.23 -7.65 -27.23
CA GLY A 98 7.33 -6.67 -27.19
C GLY A 98 6.88 -5.27 -26.78
N ALA A 99 5.63 -5.08 -26.38
CA ALA A 99 5.09 -3.77 -26.01
C ALA A 99 5.66 -3.24 -24.68
N SER A 100 6.26 -4.11 -23.85
CA SER A 100 6.92 -3.71 -22.60
C SER A 100 8.29 -3.09 -22.78
N ASP A 101 8.96 -3.33 -23.89
CA ASP A 101 10.35 -2.94 -24.13
C ASP A 101 10.64 -1.43 -24.12
N PRO A 102 9.76 -0.54 -24.63
CA PRO A 102 10.07 0.88 -24.70
C PRO A 102 9.98 1.63 -23.37
N TYR A 103 9.49 1.00 -22.30
CA TYR A 103 9.27 1.69 -21.02
C TYR A 103 10.47 1.58 -20.09
N ASP A 104 10.80 2.69 -19.43
CA ASP A 104 11.81 2.76 -18.36
C ASP A 104 11.27 2.21 -17.03
N ALA A 105 9.98 2.43 -16.76
CA ALA A 105 9.30 1.92 -15.56
C ALA A 105 7.77 1.81 -15.74
N PHE A 106 7.15 1.14 -14.78
CA PHE A 106 5.73 0.80 -14.75
C PHE A 106 5.10 1.34 -13.47
N PHE A 107 4.05 2.14 -13.61
CA PHE A 107 3.18 2.54 -12.50
C PHE A 107 2.06 1.53 -12.32
N VAL A 108 1.61 1.34 -11.08
CA VAL A 108 0.44 0.52 -10.77
C VAL A 108 -0.58 1.33 -9.99
N PHE A 109 -1.80 1.41 -10.51
CA PHE A 109 -2.92 2.10 -9.86
C PHE A 109 -4.16 1.20 -9.78
N ASP A 110 -4.98 1.45 -8.75
CA ASP A 110 -6.35 0.97 -8.68
C ASP A 110 -7.27 1.90 -9.50
N ALA A 111 -8.36 1.37 -10.05
CA ALA A 111 -9.21 2.07 -11.00
C ALA A 111 -9.95 3.30 -10.41
N ASP A 112 -10.10 3.36 -9.09
CA ASP A 112 -10.77 4.40 -8.32
C ASP A 112 -9.86 5.53 -7.83
N ASN A 113 -8.58 5.48 -8.19
CA ASN A 113 -7.61 6.46 -7.75
C ASN A 113 -7.75 7.81 -8.47
N LYS A 114 -7.33 8.88 -7.77
CA LYS A 114 -7.08 10.20 -8.36
C LYS A 114 -5.64 10.62 -8.06
N LEU A 115 -5.03 11.34 -8.99
CA LEU A 115 -3.64 11.78 -8.87
C LEU A 115 -3.57 13.30 -8.78
N ASP A 116 -2.63 13.82 -7.98
CA ASP A 116 -2.20 15.20 -8.13
C ASP A 116 -1.63 15.43 -9.52
N LYS A 117 -1.79 16.63 -10.07
CA LYS A 117 -1.35 16.97 -11.43
C LYS A 117 0.18 16.85 -11.65
N HIS A 118 0.97 16.87 -10.60
CA HIS A 118 2.43 16.73 -10.64
C HIS A 118 2.93 15.34 -10.27
N TYR A 119 2.01 14.37 -10.08
CA TYR A 119 2.35 13.04 -9.56
C TYR A 119 3.45 12.35 -10.37
N VAL A 120 3.29 12.25 -11.68
CA VAL A 120 4.25 11.56 -12.57
C VAL A 120 5.58 12.31 -12.61
N GLU A 121 5.55 13.64 -12.63
CA GLU A 121 6.76 14.49 -12.60
C GLU A 121 7.57 14.26 -11.32
N GLU A 122 6.92 14.24 -10.16
CA GLU A 122 7.57 14.03 -8.86
C GLU A 122 8.14 12.61 -8.74
N MET A 123 7.39 11.60 -9.20
CA MET A 123 7.87 10.22 -9.25
C MET A 123 9.06 10.06 -10.21
N ASN A 124 9.05 10.76 -11.35
CA ASN A 124 10.19 10.79 -12.29
C ASN A 124 11.44 11.37 -11.63
N LYS A 125 11.33 12.47 -10.88
CA LYS A 125 12.46 13.05 -10.12
C LYS A 125 13.05 12.04 -9.13
N ALA A 126 12.19 11.35 -8.39
CA ALA A 126 12.62 10.31 -7.45
C ALA A 126 13.24 9.09 -8.16
N PHE A 127 12.67 8.66 -9.29
CA PHE A 127 13.21 7.57 -10.11
C PHE A 127 14.61 7.88 -10.65
N GLN A 128 14.81 9.07 -11.20
CA GLN A 128 16.10 9.49 -11.70
C GLN A 128 17.16 9.73 -10.61
N SER A 129 16.76 9.81 -9.32
CA SER A 129 17.71 9.81 -8.21
C SER A 129 18.27 8.41 -7.88
N GLY A 130 17.89 7.37 -8.64
CA GLY A 130 18.50 6.04 -8.60
C GLY A 130 17.65 4.95 -7.94
N PHE A 131 16.40 5.23 -7.54
CA PHE A 131 15.51 4.20 -7.02
C PHE A 131 14.90 3.38 -8.15
N LYS A 132 14.92 2.05 -8.00
CA LYS A 132 14.30 1.11 -8.96
C LYS A 132 12.84 0.83 -8.64
N ILE A 133 12.43 1.03 -7.39
CA ILE A 133 11.07 0.85 -6.89
C ILE A 133 10.75 2.03 -6.01
N LEU A 134 9.56 2.62 -6.21
CA LEU A 134 9.09 3.79 -5.47
C LEU A 134 7.64 3.61 -5.05
N THR A 135 7.33 4.08 -3.86
CA THR A 135 5.95 4.30 -3.40
C THR A 135 5.70 5.79 -3.18
N SER A 136 4.45 6.20 -3.09
CA SER A 136 4.04 7.61 -3.03
C SER A 136 3.27 7.95 -1.76
N TYR A 137 2.94 9.24 -1.59
CA TYR A 137 2.05 9.70 -0.51
C TYR A 137 0.61 9.32 -0.83
N ARG A 138 -0.05 8.60 0.09
CA ARG A 138 -1.44 8.18 -0.04
C ARG A 138 -2.35 9.02 0.84
N ASN A 139 -3.24 9.77 0.20
CA ASN A 139 -4.34 10.54 0.78
C ASN A 139 -5.68 9.85 0.47
N SER A 140 -6.80 10.48 0.73
CA SER A 140 -8.12 9.94 0.45
C SER A 140 -9.03 10.98 -0.19
N VAL A 141 -9.88 10.52 -1.14
CA VAL A 141 -10.91 11.37 -1.79
C VAL A 141 -12.12 11.60 -0.88
N ASN A 142 -12.40 10.68 0.03
CA ASN A 142 -13.62 10.64 0.85
C ASN A 142 -13.35 10.61 2.36
N LEU A 143 -12.27 11.29 2.80
CA LEU A 143 -11.87 11.34 4.21
C LEU A 143 -12.99 11.82 5.12
N SER A 144 -13.79 12.80 4.68
CA SER A 144 -14.84 13.45 5.47
C SER A 144 -16.21 12.78 5.38
N ASP A 145 -16.40 11.71 4.61
CA ASP A 145 -17.73 11.11 4.41
C ASP A 145 -18.34 10.56 5.69
N ASN A 146 -17.53 9.84 6.49
CA ASN A 146 -17.97 9.31 7.78
C ASN A 146 -16.79 8.81 8.62
N TRP A 147 -17.08 8.30 9.83
CA TRP A 147 -16.07 7.84 10.78
C TRP A 147 -15.27 6.61 10.31
N VAL A 148 -15.81 5.76 9.42
CA VAL A 148 -15.09 4.59 8.87
C VAL A 148 -14.06 5.04 7.85
N SER A 149 -14.48 5.90 6.92
CA SER A 149 -13.58 6.45 5.88
C SER A 149 -12.49 7.32 6.50
N SER A 150 -12.84 8.17 7.47
CA SER A 150 -11.85 9.01 8.16
C SER A 150 -10.81 8.21 8.94
N GLY A 151 -11.22 7.16 9.66
CA GLY A 151 -10.29 6.28 10.38
C GLY A 151 -9.34 5.56 9.42
N SER A 152 -9.84 5.08 8.29
CA SER A 152 -9.02 4.43 7.25
C SER A 152 -8.08 5.41 6.55
N ALA A 153 -8.57 6.60 6.19
CA ALA A 153 -7.77 7.65 5.57
C ALA A 153 -6.61 8.10 6.46
N LEU A 154 -6.88 8.39 7.74
CA LEU A 154 -5.84 8.75 8.72
C LEU A 154 -4.78 7.67 8.89
N TRP A 155 -5.17 6.39 8.77
CA TRP A 155 -4.22 5.28 8.80
C TRP A 155 -3.19 5.40 7.68
N PHE A 156 -3.61 5.65 6.43
CA PHE A 156 -2.72 5.78 5.27
C PHE A 156 -1.91 7.08 5.28
N ILE A 157 -2.52 8.20 5.73
CA ILE A 157 -1.80 9.46 5.91
C ILE A 157 -0.69 9.30 6.95
N ARG A 158 -1.00 8.67 8.11
CA ARG A 158 -0.01 8.34 9.15
C ARG A 158 1.11 7.46 8.59
N GLU A 159 0.73 6.43 7.82
CA GLU A 159 1.69 5.51 7.22
C GLU A 159 2.63 6.24 6.26
N SER A 160 2.11 7.08 5.39
CA SER A 160 2.88 7.90 4.46
C SER A 160 3.83 8.85 5.24
N ARG A 161 3.30 9.59 6.21
CA ARG A 161 4.03 10.64 6.91
C ARG A 161 5.04 10.11 7.93
N PHE A 162 4.66 9.13 8.74
CA PHE A 162 5.48 8.70 9.88
C PHE A 162 6.21 7.37 9.66
N LEU A 163 5.71 6.50 8.78
CA LEU A 163 6.42 5.25 8.49
C LEU A 163 7.26 5.36 7.22
N SER A 164 6.66 5.66 6.08
CA SER A 164 7.39 5.70 4.80
C SER A 164 8.43 6.82 4.77
N ALA A 165 8.06 8.04 5.21
CA ALA A 165 9.00 9.15 5.28
C ALA A 165 10.16 8.88 6.27
N SER A 166 9.88 8.27 7.43
CA SER A 166 10.93 7.94 8.41
C SER A 166 11.85 6.83 7.90
N ARG A 167 11.30 5.79 7.25
CA ARG A 167 12.11 4.75 6.61
C ARG A 167 13.04 5.34 5.56
N MET A 168 12.50 6.20 4.69
CA MET A 168 13.29 6.90 3.67
C MET A 168 14.42 7.72 4.29
N TRP A 169 14.13 8.49 5.34
CA TRP A 169 15.12 9.31 6.05
C TRP A 169 16.20 8.49 6.75
N LEU A 170 15.84 7.35 7.35
CA LEU A 170 16.77 6.43 8.01
C LEU A 170 17.58 5.56 7.03
N GLY A 171 17.33 5.66 5.73
CA GLY A 171 17.99 4.82 4.74
C GLY A 171 17.41 3.41 4.62
N ASN A 172 16.28 3.13 5.29
CA ASN A 172 15.59 1.85 5.22
C ASN A 172 14.70 1.75 3.98
N SER A 173 14.31 0.52 3.63
CA SER A 173 13.34 0.24 2.57
C SER A 173 11.93 0.62 3.04
N CYS A 174 11.17 1.29 2.18
CA CYS A 174 9.73 1.44 2.35
C CYS A 174 8.98 0.19 1.90
N HIS A 175 7.66 0.18 2.02
CA HIS A 175 6.84 -0.87 1.43
C HIS A 175 5.88 -0.28 0.40
N VAL A 176 5.41 -1.12 -0.49
CA VAL A 176 4.40 -0.80 -1.48
C VAL A 176 3.02 -1.04 -0.87
N GLY A 177 2.12 -0.10 -1.02
CA GLY A 177 0.79 -0.12 -0.37
C GLY A 177 -0.38 -0.45 -1.31
N GLY A 178 -0.21 -1.40 -2.22
CA GLY A 178 -1.26 -1.87 -3.14
C GLY A 178 -1.43 -1.00 -4.39
N THR A 179 -1.34 0.30 -4.27
CA THR A 179 -1.52 1.26 -5.36
C THR A 179 -0.56 2.43 -5.24
N GLY A 180 -0.41 3.23 -6.30
CA GLY A 180 0.45 4.42 -6.28
C GLY A 180 1.93 4.09 -6.14
N PHE A 181 2.39 3.05 -6.78
CA PHE A 181 3.79 2.68 -6.80
C PHE A 181 4.31 2.51 -8.23
N MET A 182 5.63 2.54 -8.37
CA MET A 182 6.29 2.23 -9.62
C MET A 182 7.46 1.27 -9.42
N PHE A 183 7.79 0.52 -10.47
CA PHE A 183 8.98 -0.31 -10.56
C PHE A 183 9.62 -0.20 -11.94
N SER A 184 10.96 -0.31 -11.98
CA SER A 184 11.73 -0.15 -13.21
C SER A 184 11.60 -1.35 -14.15
N GLN A 185 11.95 -1.14 -15.43
CA GLN A 185 12.11 -2.20 -16.41
C GLN A 185 13.12 -3.28 -15.96
N GLU A 186 14.14 -2.91 -15.20
CA GLU A 186 15.09 -3.88 -14.64
C GLU A 186 14.40 -4.85 -13.68
N ILE A 187 13.55 -4.35 -12.78
CA ILE A 187 12.77 -5.17 -11.85
C ILE A 187 11.79 -6.07 -12.62
N MET A 188 11.13 -5.51 -13.63
CA MET A 188 10.22 -6.23 -14.51
C MET A 188 10.92 -7.42 -15.18
N ARG A 189 12.07 -7.18 -15.81
CA ARG A 189 12.87 -8.23 -16.48
C ARG A 189 13.41 -9.28 -15.51
N ARG A 190 13.92 -8.86 -14.34
CA ARG A 190 14.39 -9.78 -13.30
C ARG A 190 13.30 -10.76 -12.87
N ASN A 191 12.09 -10.27 -12.70
CA ASN A 191 10.95 -11.08 -12.25
C ASN A 191 10.26 -11.82 -13.38
N ASN A 192 10.63 -11.58 -14.63
CA ASN A 192 9.96 -12.07 -15.83
C ASN A 192 8.46 -11.72 -15.84
N GLY A 193 8.13 -10.47 -15.53
CA GLY A 193 6.77 -9.96 -15.38
C GLY A 193 6.34 -9.79 -13.92
N TRP A 194 5.07 -10.08 -13.63
CA TRP A 194 4.50 -10.02 -12.30
C TRP A 194 4.20 -11.43 -11.77
N LYS A 195 4.89 -11.86 -10.72
CA LYS A 195 4.81 -13.22 -10.16
C LYS A 195 4.14 -13.30 -8.78
N PHE A 196 3.54 -12.22 -8.30
CA PHE A 196 3.03 -12.06 -6.94
C PHE A 196 1.52 -12.25 -6.91
N HIS A 197 1.04 -13.25 -6.16
CA HIS A 197 -0.36 -13.71 -6.19
C HIS A 197 -1.00 -13.92 -4.82
N LEU A 198 -0.28 -13.64 -3.72
CA LEU A 198 -0.85 -13.73 -2.38
C LEU A 198 -1.97 -12.69 -2.21
N LEU A 199 -2.75 -12.80 -1.13
CA LEU A 199 -3.86 -11.87 -0.85
C LEU A 199 -3.42 -10.40 -0.68
N THR A 200 -2.14 -10.20 -0.43
CA THR A 200 -1.44 -8.91 -0.37
C THR A 200 -0.21 -9.01 -1.28
N GLU A 201 -0.46 -8.97 -2.58
CA GLU A 201 0.56 -9.13 -3.63
C GLU A 201 1.61 -8.02 -3.58
N ASP A 202 1.22 -6.84 -3.13
CA ASP A 202 2.04 -5.66 -2.89
C ASP A 202 3.07 -5.90 -1.78
N LEU A 203 2.63 -6.49 -0.69
CA LEU A 203 3.50 -6.84 0.43
C LEU A 203 4.41 -8.03 0.06
N GLU A 204 3.90 -8.99 -0.71
CA GLU A 204 4.69 -10.07 -1.30
C GLU A 204 5.81 -9.51 -2.18
N PHE A 205 5.48 -8.59 -3.11
CA PHE A 205 6.44 -7.88 -3.94
C PHE A 205 7.48 -7.12 -3.11
N THR A 206 7.04 -6.46 -2.03
CA THR A 206 7.94 -5.75 -1.11
C THR A 206 8.94 -6.69 -0.48
N MET A 207 8.51 -7.84 0.04
CA MET A 207 9.41 -8.81 0.71
C MET A 207 10.36 -9.46 -0.28
N ASP A 208 9.88 -9.83 -1.46
CA ASP A 208 10.74 -10.38 -2.52
C ASP A 208 11.82 -9.38 -2.94
N SER A 209 11.44 -8.13 -3.17
CA SER A 209 12.38 -7.07 -3.55
C SER A 209 13.43 -6.82 -2.46
N LEU A 210 13.02 -6.73 -1.20
CA LEU A 210 13.94 -6.58 -0.08
C LEU A 210 14.94 -7.75 -0.01
N LEU A 211 14.47 -8.99 -0.16
CA LEU A 211 15.33 -10.17 -0.12
C LEU A 211 16.32 -10.23 -1.31
N HIS A 212 16.02 -9.59 -2.42
CA HIS A 212 16.95 -9.40 -3.54
C HIS A 212 17.92 -8.22 -3.35
N GLY A 213 17.77 -7.46 -2.26
CA GLY A 213 18.64 -6.33 -1.95
C GLY A 213 18.18 -5.00 -2.55
N ASP A 214 16.98 -4.94 -3.12
CA ASP A 214 16.43 -3.69 -3.61
C ASP A 214 15.91 -2.84 -2.45
N ARG A 215 16.16 -1.54 -2.57
CA ARG A 215 15.61 -0.55 -1.65
C ARG A 215 14.41 0.12 -2.30
N ILE A 216 13.27 0.04 -1.65
CA ILE A 216 12.06 0.76 -2.06
C ILE A 216 12.13 2.17 -1.51
N GLY A 217 12.12 3.17 -2.39
CA GLY A 217 12.10 4.58 -2.03
C GLY A 217 10.67 5.10 -1.79
N TYR A 218 10.59 6.31 -1.24
CA TYR A 218 9.31 6.99 -1.00
C TYR A 218 9.37 8.41 -1.55
N CYS A 219 8.38 8.76 -2.38
CA CYS A 219 8.19 10.10 -2.92
C CYS A 219 7.01 10.79 -2.22
N GLY A 220 7.30 11.62 -1.22
CA GLY A 220 6.28 12.29 -0.40
C GLY A 220 5.58 13.46 -1.10
N THR A 221 6.12 13.94 -2.23
CA THR A 221 5.53 15.02 -3.05
C THR A 221 4.60 14.51 -4.14
N ALA A 222 4.68 13.22 -4.49
CA ALA A 222 3.74 12.55 -5.39
C ALA A 222 2.50 12.12 -4.59
N ILE A 223 1.38 12.86 -4.72
CA ILE A 223 0.18 12.63 -3.93
C ILE A 223 -0.84 11.83 -4.74
N LEU A 224 -1.23 10.68 -4.19
CA LEU A 224 -2.32 9.83 -4.64
C LEU A 224 -3.51 10.00 -3.70
N TYR A 225 -4.72 10.07 -4.26
CA TYR A 225 -5.97 10.06 -3.52
C TYR A 225 -6.73 8.76 -3.82
N ASP A 226 -7.01 8.02 -2.77
CA ASP A 226 -7.65 6.71 -2.83
C ASP A 226 -9.02 6.72 -2.17
N GLU A 227 -9.95 5.88 -2.61
CA GLU A 227 -11.27 5.78 -2.01
C GLU A 227 -11.25 4.80 -0.82
N GLN A 228 -11.78 5.24 0.31
CA GLN A 228 -11.83 4.45 1.53
C GLN A 228 -13.22 3.83 1.73
N PRO A 229 -13.32 2.66 2.39
CA PRO A 229 -14.60 2.03 2.68
C PRO A 229 -15.49 2.95 3.52
N VAL A 230 -16.75 3.08 3.13
CA VAL A 230 -17.74 3.93 3.81
C VAL A 230 -18.60 3.15 4.81
N THR A 231 -18.52 1.82 4.84
CA THR A 231 -19.25 1.00 5.81
C THR A 231 -18.30 0.13 6.63
N PHE A 232 -18.65 -0.10 7.91
CA PHE A 232 -17.87 -0.98 8.78
C PHE A 232 -17.71 -2.39 8.18
N ALA A 233 -18.76 -2.93 7.55
CA ALA A 233 -18.70 -4.25 6.94
C ALA A 233 -17.70 -4.33 5.77
N GLN A 234 -17.58 -3.27 4.97
CA GLN A 234 -16.53 -3.18 3.91
C GLN A 234 -15.14 -3.12 4.54
N SER A 235 -14.93 -2.21 5.50
CA SER A 235 -13.67 -2.06 6.22
C SER A 235 -13.24 -3.37 6.90
N TRP A 236 -14.18 -4.06 7.56
CA TRP A 236 -13.92 -5.34 8.21
C TRP A 236 -13.47 -6.43 7.23
N ARG A 237 -14.18 -6.58 6.10
CA ARG A 237 -13.78 -7.55 5.05
C ARG A 237 -12.40 -7.24 4.47
N GLN A 238 -12.11 -5.96 4.24
CA GLN A 238 -10.82 -5.51 3.73
C GLN A 238 -9.68 -5.82 4.72
N ARG A 239 -9.85 -5.43 5.99
CA ARG A 239 -8.85 -5.69 7.05
C ARG A 239 -8.65 -7.19 7.32
N LEU A 240 -9.72 -7.99 7.24
CA LEU A 240 -9.63 -9.44 7.36
C LEU A 240 -8.81 -10.05 6.20
N ARG A 241 -9.00 -9.55 4.98
CA ARG A 241 -8.19 -9.94 3.83
C ARG A 241 -6.72 -9.59 4.04
N TRP A 242 -6.42 -8.37 4.51
CA TRP A 242 -5.04 -7.95 4.82
C TRP A 242 -4.41 -8.82 5.91
N SER A 243 -5.13 -9.07 7.00
CA SER A 243 -4.60 -9.92 8.08
C SER A 243 -4.26 -11.33 7.61
N LYS A 244 -5.11 -11.93 6.75
CA LYS A 244 -4.81 -13.22 6.11
C LYS A 244 -3.60 -13.13 5.19
N GLY A 245 -3.49 -12.07 4.39
CA GLY A 245 -2.36 -11.81 3.52
C GLY A 245 -1.05 -11.68 4.30
N PHE A 246 -1.04 -10.93 5.41
CA PHE A 246 0.12 -10.79 6.28
C PHE A 246 0.60 -12.15 6.83
N LEU A 247 -0.33 -13.01 7.26
CA LEU A 247 0.01 -14.37 7.71
C LEU A 247 0.58 -15.23 6.58
N GLN A 248 0.04 -15.10 5.36
CA GLN A 248 0.60 -15.80 4.20
C GLN A 248 2.01 -15.32 3.88
N VAL A 249 2.21 -14.01 3.78
CA VAL A 249 3.54 -13.43 3.51
C VAL A 249 4.53 -13.80 4.63
N PHE A 250 4.14 -13.73 5.90
CA PHE A 250 5.00 -14.16 7.00
C PHE A 250 5.40 -15.63 6.90
N ARG A 251 4.47 -16.50 6.53
CA ARG A 251 4.73 -17.93 6.35
C ARG A 251 5.78 -18.21 5.26
N TYR A 252 5.68 -17.49 4.13
CA TYR A 252 6.57 -17.74 2.98
C TYR A 252 7.90 -16.99 3.09
N TYR A 253 7.89 -15.75 3.55
CA TYR A 253 9.05 -14.85 3.54
C TYR A 253 9.66 -14.64 4.94
N GLY A 254 8.90 -14.84 6.02
CA GLY A 254 9.34 -14.60 7.40
C GLY A 254 10.65 -15.27 7.78
N PRO A 255 10.86 -16.58 7.53
CA PRO A 255 12.13 -17.24 7.86
C PRO A 255 13.33 -16.63 7.13
N ALA A 256 13.16 -16.23 5.86
CA ALA A 256 14.22 -15.59 5.08
C ALA A 256 14.53 -14.17 5.60
N LEU A 257 13.50 -13.40 5.97
CA LEU A 257 13.65 -12.07 6.58
C LEU A 257 14.38 -12.14 7.91
N VAL A 258 14.01 -13.06 8.80
CA VAL A 258 14.71 -13.28 10.09
C VAL A 258 16.17 -13.64 9.84
N LYS A 259 16.44 -14.55 8.90
CA LYS A 259 17.81 -14.94 8.54
C LYS A 259 18.62 -13.74 8.06
N ARG A 260 18.06 -12.91 7.18
CA ARG A 260 18.69 -11.68 6.67
C ARG A 260 18.93 -10.65 7.78
N ALA A 261 17.92 -10.39 8.62
CA ALA A 261 18.01 -9.50 9.76
C ALA A 261 19.18 -9.85 10.70
N ILE A 262 19.38 -11.15 10.98
CA ILE A 262 20.44 -11.60 11.88
C ILE A 262 21.82 -11.62 11.19
N ARG A 263 21.88 -12.17 9.97
CA ARG A 263 23.17 -12.40 9.28
C ARG A 263 23.75 -11.13 8.68
N GLU A 264 22.90 -10.32 8.06
CA GLU A 264 23.32 -9.12 7.33
C GLU A 264 23.14 -7.84 8.19
N ARG A 265 22.54 -7.97 9.39
CA ARG A 265 22.18 -6.84 10.26
C ARG A 265 21.34 -5.78 9.54
N ASP A 266 20.45 -6.25 8.65
CA ASP A 266 19.59 -5.42 7.84
C ASP A 266 18.41 -4.92 8.66
N PHE A 267 18.38 -3.62 8.98
CA PHE A 267 17.31 -3.00 9.76
C PHE A 267 15.96 -3.02 9.03
N SER A 268 15.94 -2.98 7.71
CA SER A 268 14.70 -3.13 6.94
C SER A 268 14.11 -4.52 7.14
N ALA A 269 14.95 -5.56 7.13
CA ALA A 269 14.50 -6.93 7.40
C ALA A 269 13.99 -7.11 8.84
N VAL A 270 14.58 -6.43 9.83
CA VAL A 270 14.07 -6.40 11.21
C VAL A 270 12.68 -5.74 11.26
N ASP A 271 12.53 -4.53 10.68
CA ASP A 271 11.29 -3.76 10.66
C ASP A 271 10.16 -4.56 10.00
N PHE A 272 10.39 -5.15 8.84
CA PHE A 272 9.38 -5.97 8.16
C PHE A 272 9.11 -7.30 8.84
N THR A 273 10.08 -7.91 9.50
CA THR A 273 9.84 -9.09 10.35
C THR A 273 8.88 -8.73 11.49
N LEU A 274 9.08 -7.59 12.15
CA LEU A 274 8.19 -7.13 13.21
C LEU A 274 6.80 -6.74 12.68
N LEU A 275 6.72 -6.07 11.52
CA LEU A 275 5.46 -5.71 10.88
C LEU A 275 4.61 -6.94 10.55
N LEU A 276 5.23 -8.00 10.02
CA LEU A 276 4.55 -9.22 9.62
C LEU A 276 4.28 -10.19 10.76
N CYS A 277 4.98 -10.07 11.89
CA CYS A 277 4.89 -10.99 12.99
C CYS A 277 3.46 -11.03 13.58
N PRO A 278 2.84 -12.21 13.68
CA PRO A 278 1.46 -12.34 14.12
C PRO A 278 1.32 -12.21 15.65
N PHE A 279 1.80 -11.12 16.24
CA PHE A 279 1.79 -10.89 17.69
C PHE A 279 0.41 -11.05 18.32
N THR A 280 -0.65 -10.58 17.65
CA THR A 280 -2.04 -10.72 18.13
C THR A 280 -2.44 -12.20 18.23
N VAL A 281 -2.13 -13.00 17.20
CA VAL A 281 -2.44 -14.45 17.19
C VAL A 281 -1.66 -15.17 18.28
N ILE A 282 -0.36 -14.84 18.41
CA ILE A 282 0.51 -15.41 19.48
C ILE A 282 -0.04 -15.05 20.87
N GLY A 283 -0.48 -13.80 21.03
CA GLY A 283 -1.06 -13.35 22.29
C GLY A 283 -2.34 -14.07 22.65
N ILE A 284 -3.29 -14.21 21.71
CA ILE A 284 -4.53 -14.98 21.93
C ILE A 284 -4.20 -16.44 22.27
N ALA A 285 -3.32 -17.07 21.51
CA ALA A 285 -2.89 -18.45 21.78
C ALA A 285 -2.30 -18.60 23.19
N ARG A 286 -1.48 -17.65 23.65
CA ARG A 286 -0.93 -17.63 25.00
C ARG A 286 -2.03 -17.57 26.06
N VAL A 287 -3.05 -16.73 25.87
CA VAL A 287 -4.19 -16.62 26.81
C VAL A 287 -4.96 -17.94 26.86
N LEU A 288 -5.29 -18.51 25.71
CA LEU A 288 -6.03 -19.78 25.64
C LEU A 288 -5.27 -20.93 26.29
N LEU A 289 -3.97 -21.05 26.01
CA LEU A 289 -3.11 -22.05 26.65
C LEU A 289 -3.00 -21.83 28.16
N GLY A 290 -2.90 -20.59 28.62
CA GLY A 290 -2.88 -20.26 30.03
C GLY A 290 -4.16 -20.65 30.74
N LEU A 291 -5.33 -20.41 30.14
CA LEU A 291 -6.61 -20.85 30.68
C LEU A 291 -6.69 -22.38 30.74
N LEU A 292 -6.26 -23.08 29.69
CA LEU A 292 -6.20 -24.54 29.69
C LEU A 292 -5.28 -25.07 30.81
N PHE A 293 -4.10 -24.50 30.99
CA PHE A 293 -3.17 -24.90 32.04
C PHE A 293 -3.70 -24.61 33.45
N ALA A 294 -4.49 -23.52 33.63
CA ALA A 294 -5.16 -23.24 34.88
C ALA A 294 -6.27 -24.28 35.21
N THR A 295 -7.01 -24.71 34.19
CA THR A 295 -8.03 -25.78 34.39
C THR A 295 -7.40 -27.13 34.70
N CYS A 296 -6.21 -27.41 34.14
CA CYS A 296 -5.44 -28.64 34.43
C CYS A 296 -4.61 -28.57 35.72
N GLY A 297 -4.64 -27.45 36.46
CA GLY A 297 -3.90 -27.28 37.70
C GLY A 297 -2.40 -27.03 37.55
N PHE A 298 -1.90 -26.80 36.33
CA PHE A 298 -0.47 -26.51 36.10
C PHE A 298 -0.08 -25.06 36.45
N VAL A 299 -1.05 -24.14 36.48
CA VAL A 299 -0.86 -22.74 36.88
C VAL A 299 -2.04 -22.28 37.74
N THR A 300 -1.81 -21.31 38.61
CA THR A 300 -2.88 -20.77 39.47
C THR A 300 -3.82 -19.86 38.69
N TRP A 301 -5.14 -19.92 39.02
CA TRP A 301 -6.12 -18.98 38.45
C TRP A 301 -5.79 -17.53 38.71
N GLN A 302 -5.17 -17.24 39.85
CA GLN A 302 -4.74 -15.88 40.19
C GLN A 302 -3.69 -15.34 39.21
N SER A 303 -2.74 -16.18 38.78
CA SER A 303 -1.74 -15.78 37.78
C SER A 303 -2.38 -15.54 36.40
N GLN A 304 -3.43 -16.26 36.06
CA GLN A 304 -4.15 -16.03 34.81
C GLN A 304 -5.00 -14.75 34.86
N LEU A 305 -5.64 -14.47 35.98
CA LEU A 305 -6.39 -13.21 36.19
C LEU A 305 -5.47 -11.99 36.12
N SER A 306 -4.31 -12.04 36.74
CA SER A 306 -3.34 -10.95 36.64
C SER A 306 -2.77 -10.77 35.23
N SER A 307 -2.61 -11.86 34.47
CA SER A 307 -2.27 -11.81 33.05
C SER A 307 -3.37 -11.14 32.21
N LEU A 308 -4.66 -11.49 32.46
CA LEU A 308 -5.79 -10.86 31.77
C LEU A 308 -5.95 -9.37 32.10
N THR A 309 -5.74 -8.96 33.35
CA THR A 309 -5.75 -7.53 33.70
C THR A 309 -4.60 -6.76 33.06
N GLY A 310 -3.43 -7.36 32.94
CA GLY A 310 -2.31 -6.81 32.16
C GLY A 310 -2.66 -6.64 30.67
N TRP A 311 -3.40 -7.60 30.10
CA TRP A 311 -3.88 -7.52 28.73
C TRP A 311 -4.89 -6.40 28.51
N THR A 312 -5.89 -6.28 29.38
CA THR A 312 -6.90 -5.21 29.28
C THR A 312 -6.26 -3.83 29.45
N SER A 313 -5.33 -3.67 30.38
CA SER A 313 -4.54 -2.45 30.53
C SER A 313 -3.73 -2.14 29.28
N GLY A 314 -3.10 -3.15 28.67
CA GLY A 314 -2.37 -3.02 27.40
C GLY A 314 -3.26 -2.57 26.24
N ILE A 315 -4.46 -3.11 26.13
CA ILE A 315 -5.46 -2.69 25.11
C ILE A 315 -5.85 -1.22 25.32
N VAL A 316 -6.19 -0.82 26.54
CA VAL A 316 -6.55 0.58 26.85
C VAL A 316 -5.42 1.53 26.52
N THR A 317 -4.20 1.19 26.93
CA THR A 317 -3.00 1.99 26.61
C THR A 317 -2.76 2.09 25.10
N SER A 318 -2.97 1.00 24.35
CA SER A 318 -2.86 0.98 22.91
C SER A 318 -3.89 1.89 22.24
N VAL A 319 -5.15 1.85 22.70
CA VAL A 319 -6.22 2.72 22.18
C VAL A 319 -5.88 4.20 22.41
N ILE A 320 -5.47 4.55 23.63
CA ILE A 320 -5.04 5.92 23.94
C ILE A 320 -3.83 6.33 23.08
N GLY A 321 -2.86 5.46 22.93
CA GLY A 321 -1.69 5.70 22.06
C GLY A 321 -2.08 5.91 20.59
N MET A 322 -3.03 5.13 20.07
CA MET A 322 -3.54 5.32 18.72
C MET A 322 -4.29 6.65 18.58
N MET A 323 -5.11 7.04 19.56
CA MET A 323 -5.77 8.35 19.55
C MET A 323 -4.75 9.51 19.59
N ALA A 324 -3.71 9.42 20.41
CA ALA A 324 -2.63 10.40 20.45
C ALA A 324 -1.88 10.48 19.11
N LEU A 325 -1.63 9.34 18.48
CA LEU A 325 -1.00 9.26 17.16
C LEU A 325 -1.90 9.86 16.07
N ALA A 326 -3.21 9.62 16.11
CA ALA A 326 -4.18 10.26 15.21
C ALA A 326 -4.17 11.78 15.39
N ALA A 327 -4.21 12.27 16.62
CA ALA A 327 -4.15 13.71 16.92
C ALA A 327 -2.83 14.33 16.38
N LEU A 328 -1.71 13.66 16.58
CA LEU A 328 -0.42 14.09 16.03
C LEU A 328 -0.44 14.13 14.51
N THR A 329 -1.01 13.10 13.86
CA THR A 329 -1.14 13.05 12.41
C THR A 329 -1.96 14.22 11.88
N ILE A 330 -3.09 14.51 12.52
CA ILE A 330 -3.97 15.63 12.17
C ILE A 330 -3.25 16.97 12.32
N ILE A 331 -2.48 17.16 13.39
CA ILE A 331 -1.74 18.40 13.62
C ILE A 331 -0.66 18.61 12.55
N VAL A 332 0.07 17.56 12.21
CA VAL A 332 1.19 17.63 11.24
C VAL A 332 0.70 17.74 9.80
N GLU A 333 -0.37 17.03 9.44
CA GLU A 333 -0.90 16.95 8.07
C GLU A 333 -2.20 17.78 7.90
N ARG A 334 -2.38 18.82 8.73
CA ARG A 334 -3.61 19.62 8.73
C ARG A 334 -3.96 20.20 7.37
N ASP A 335 -2.95 20.64 6.63
CA ASP A 335 -3.12 21.24 5.29
C ASP A 335 -3.61 20.21 4.25
N GLN A 336 -3.32 18.92 4.47
CA GLN A 336 -3.74 17.82 3.59
C GLN A 336 -5.12 17.27 3.96
N ILE A 337 -5.58 17.50 5.21
CA ILE A 337 -6.82 16.91 5.72
C ILE A 337 -8.03 17.80 5.46
N GLY A 338 -7.88 19.12 5.46
CA GLY A 338 -8.92 20.08 5.05
C GLY A 338 -10.24 20.03 5.87
N ALA A 339 -10.22 19.53 7.12
CA ALA A 339 -11.40 19.28 7.93
C ALA A 339 -11.66 20.33 9.01
N THR A 340 -12.91 20.45 9.47
CA THR A 340 -13.31 21.31 10.58
C THR A 340 -12.85 20.73 11.94
N ASN A 341 -12.75 21.58 12.97
CA ASN A 341 -12.32 21.12 14.30
C ASN A 341 -13.24 20.04 14.91
N LYS A 342 -14.53 20.04 14.60
CA LYS A 342 -15.48 19.00 15.08
C LYS A 342 -15.21 17.67 14.41
N GLU A 343 -14.99 17.68 13.10
CA GLU A 343 -14.65 16.49 12.33
C GLU A 343 -13.32 15.90 12.77
N LEU A 344 -12.31 16.76 13.02
CA LEU A 344 -11.01 16.32 13.52
C LEU A 344 -11.09 15.55 14.85
N PHE A 345 -11.97 15.99 15.77
CA PHE A 345 -12.19 15.28 17.01
C PHE A 345 -12.82 13.88 16.78
N ALA A 346 -13.84 13.82 15.89
CA ALA A 346 -14.45 12.55 15.52
C ALA A 346 -13.42 11.60 14.86
N TYR A 347 -12.50 12.12 14.03
CA TYR A 347 -11.46 11.33 13.39
C TYR A 347 -10.47 10.73 14.41
N VAL A 348 -10.09 11.47 15.45
CA VAL A 348 -9.26 10.94 16.55
C VAL A 348 -9.93 9.77 17.25
N LEU A 349 -11.24 9.87 17.50
CA LEU A 349 -12.02 8.80 18.15
C LEU A 349 -12.20 7.57 17.26
N SER A 350 -12.33 7.75 15.96
CA SER A 350 -12.55 6.65 15.00
C SER A 350 -11.27 5.87 14.63
N PHE A 351 -10.11 6.48 14.80
CA PHE A 351 -8.84 5.91 14.35
C PHE A 351 -8.48 4.54 14.99
N PRO A 352 -8.78 4.27 16.27
CA PRO A 352 -8.50 2.96 16.88
C PRO A 352 -9.42 1.82 16.42
N ILE A 353 -10.53 2.13 15.72
CA ILE A 353 -11.56 1.18 15.31
C ILE A 353 -11.28 0.67 13.89
#